data_8abab3d65b68df1ebb871afe974fb599
#
_entry.id   8abab3d65b68df1ebb871afe974fb599
#
_cell.length_a   1.000
_cell.length_b   1.000
_cell.length_c   1.000
_cell.angle_alpha   90.00
_cell.angle_beta   90.00
_cell.angle_gamma   90.00
#
_symmetry.space_group_name_H-M   'P 1'
#
loop_
_entity.id
_entity.type
_entity.pdbx_description
1 polymer ?
#
loop_
_entity_poly.entity_id
_entity_poly.type
_entity_poly.pdbx_seq_one_letter_code
_entity_poly.pdbx_strand_id
1 'polypeptide(L)'
;LKLNTSFNLGEQENHHGAEFVRQTLKHNFDIDIKYYVMVDFETFAEAIDTLFPNGVTIDAKFATVGGVAVDFVEVPDDLRMKDGVVPNQTIDVGEQQMDGRTLLNYARFRKDDEGDFGRTVRQQQVMSAVMSQIKDPAKLFTGSAAIGKIYALTSTNVSFPFVLKNGVSILGSGKNGVEHVTIPENGDWVDEYDMYGC
;
A
#
# COMPACT_ATOMS: atom_id res chain seq x y z
N LEU A 1 2.98 -8.70 20.71
CA LEU A 1 3.06 -9.12 19.31
C LEU A 1 2.78 -7.92 18.41
N LYS A 2 3.64 -7.67 17.43
CA LYS A 2 3.43 -6.61 16.44
C LYS A 2 2.21 -6.97 15.56
N LEU A 3 1.39 -5.98 15.20
CA LEU A 3 0.16 -6.19 14.43
C LEU A 3 0.40 -6.95 13.11
N ASN A 4 1.50 -6.64 12.41
CA ASN A 4 1.87 -7.35 11.17
C ASN A 4 2.18 -8.85 11.36
N THR A 5 2.56 -9.27 12.56
CA THR A 5 2.81 -10.68 12.88
C THR A 5 1.50 -11.48 12.88
N SER A 6 0.37 -10.83 13.15
CA SER A 6 -0.94 -11.50 13.19
C SER A 6 -1.32 -12.10 11.83
N PHE A 7 -0.97 -11.44 10.73
CA PHE A 7 -1.19 -11.98 9.39
C PHE A 7 -0.40 -13.29 9.19
N ASN A 8 0.90 -13.27 9.49
CA ASN A 8 1.77 -14.44 9.31
C ASN A 8 1.33 -15.62 10.18
N LEU A 9 0.87 -15.37 11.39
CA LEU A 9 0.33 -16.42 12.26
C LEU A 9 -0.95 -17.02 11.68
N GLY A 10 -1.86 -16.20 11.21
CA GLY A 10 -3.09 -16.66 10.57
C GLY A 10 -2.83 -17.43 9.26
N GLU A 11 -1.80 -17.05 8.49
CA GLU A 11 -1.41 -17.79 7.29
C GLU A 11 -0.85 -19.18 7.64
N GLN A 12 -0.12 -19.32 8.75
CA GLN A 12 0.35 -20.60 9.24
C GLN A 12 -0.81 -21.49 9.75
N GLU A 13 -1.91 -20.89 10.20
CA GLU A 13 -3.13 -21.57 10.62
C GLU A 13 -4.16 -21.66 9.48
N ASN A 14 -3.89 -22.48 8.46
CA ASN A 14 -4.80 -22.76 7.33
C ASN A 14 -5.14 -21.56 6.43
N HIS A 15 -4.19 -20.67 6.19
CA HIS A 15 -4.35 -19.49 5.31
C HIS A 15 -5.46 -18.52 5.76
N HIS A 16 -5.59 -18.31 7.07
CA HIS A 16 -6.54 -17.38 7.65
C HIS A 16 -5.95 -16.02 8.04
N GLY A 17 -4.87 -15.59 7.38
CA GLY A 17 -4.13 -14.34 7.70
C GLY A 17 -5.01 -13.11 7.82
N ALA A 18 -5.86 -12.87 6.82
CA ALA A 18 -6.75 -11.71 6.81
C ALA A 18 -7.78 -11.74 7.96
N GLU A 19 -8.34 -12.92 8.25
CA GLU A 19 -9.29 -13.08 9.35
C GLU A 19 -8.61 -12.88 10.71
N PHE A 20 -7.39 -13.37 10.86
CA PHE A 20 -6.63 -13.19 12.10
C PHE A 20 -6.29 -11.71 12.36
N VAL A 21 -5.97 -10.95 11.30
CA VAL A 21 -5.79 -9.48 11.39
C VAL A 21 -7.09 -8.80 11.81
N ARG A 22 -8.24 -9.16 11.21
CA ARG A 22 -9.54 -8.59 11.57
C ARG A 22 -9.85 -8.81 13.04
N GLN A 23 -9.68 -10.04 13.54
CA GLN A 23 -9.89 -10.40 14.94
C GLN A 23 -8.93 -9.63 15.86
N THR A 24 -7.67 -9.49 15.47
CA THR A 24 -6.67 -8.72 16.24
C THR A 24 -7.05 -7.24 16.34
N LEU A 25 -7.51 -6.63 15.24
CA LEU A 25 -7.98 -5.24 15.23
C LEU A 25 -9.25 -5.08 16.09
N LYS A 26 -10.19 -6.02 15.99
CA LYS A 26 -11.40 -5.99 16.80
C LYS A 26 -11.10 -6.12 18.29
N HIS A 27 -10.22 -7.06 18.65
CA HIS A 27 -9.91 -7.34 20.06
C HIS A 27 -9.13 -6.21 20.73
N ASN A 28 -8.15 -5.62 20.04
CA ASN A 28 -7.23 -4.64 20.66
C ASN A 28 -7.69 -3.19 20.50
N PHE A 29 -8.43 -2.86 19.44
CA PHE A 29 -8.79 -1.48 19.08
C PHE A 29 -10.30 -1.27 18.91
N ASP A 30 -11.13 -2.31 19.09
CA ASP A 30 -12.57 -2.32 18.81
C ASP A 30 -12.92 -1.91 17.35
N ILE A 31 -11.99 -2.13 16.41
CA ILE A 31 -12.19 -1.84 14.99
C ILE A 31 -12.79 -3.08 14.32
N ASP A 32 -14.07 -2.99 13.93
CA ASP A 32 -14.80 -4.08 13.27
C ASP A 32 -14.72 -3.95 11.74
N ILE A 33 -13.77 -4.63 11.13
CA ILE A 33 -13.58 -4.66 9.68
C ILE A 33 -14.39 -5.81 9.08
N LYS A 34 -15.31 -5.49 8.15
CA LYS A 34 -16.14 -6.48 7.45
C LYS A 34 -15.50 -6.98 6.16
N TYR A 35 -14.84 -6.11 5.44
CA TYR A 35 -14.30 -6.39 4.11
C TYR A 35 -12.80 -6.21 4.10
N TYR A 36 -12.12 -7.04 3.30
CA TYR A 36 -10.69 -6.92 3.07
C TYR A 36 -10.36 -7.21 1.60
N VAL A 37 -9.26 -6.64 1.16
CA VAL A 37 -8.62 -6.94 -0.11
C VAL A 37 -7.14 -7.17 0.17
N MET A 38 -6.62 -8.31 -0.26
CA MET A 38 -5.20 -8.63 -0.22
C MET A 38 -4.63 -8.55 -1.62
N VAL A 39 -3.50 -7.87 -1.75
CA VAL A 39 -2.73 -7.80 -2.98
C VAL A 39 -1.26 -8.10 -2.65
N ASP A 40 -0.61 -8.88 -3.49
CA ASP A 40 0.84 -9.00 -3.47
C ASP A 40 1.49 -7.87 -4.30
N PHE A 41 2.81 -7.84 -4.32
CA PHE A 41 3.56 -6.79 -5.00
C PHE A 41 3.38 -6.81 -6.52
N GLU A 42 3.32 -7.99 -7.11
CA GLU A 42 3.14 -8.16 -8.55
C GLU A 42 1.72 -7.72 -8.96
N THR A 43 0.71 -8.17 -8.22
CA THR A 43 -0.68 -7.75 -8.42
C THR A 43 -0.86 -6.25 -8.28
N PHE A 44 -0.21 -5.63 -7.28
CA PHE A 44 -0.25 -4.17 -7.12
C PHE A 44 0.30 -3.47 -8.36
N ALA A 45 1.51 -3.84 -8.79
CA ALA A 45 2.14 -3.23 -9.95
C ALA A 45 1.31 -3.41 -11.22
N GLU A 46 0.79 -4.61 -11.47
CA GLU A 46 -0.05 -4.91 -12.63
C GLU A 46 -1.39 -4.14 -12.60
N ALA A 47 -1.98 -3.97 -11.42
CA ALA A 47 -3.21 -3.18 -11.25
C ALA A 47 -2.96 -1.71 -11.59
N ILE A 48 -1.87 -1.11 -11.10
CA ILE A 48 -1.50 0.27 -11.43
C ILE A 48 -1.26 0.43 -12.93
N ASP A 49 -0.45 -0.42 -13.56
CA ASP A 49 -0.15 -0.35 -15.00
C ASP A 49 -1.43 -0.53 -15.86
N THR A 50 -2.37 -1.33 -15.38
CA THR A 50 -3.67 -1.53 -16.05
C THR A 50 -4.56 -0.29 -15.96
N LEU A 51 -4.60 0.35 -14.78
CA LEU A 51 -5.44 1.53 -14.53
C LEU A 51 -4.82 2.83 -15.06
N PHE A 52 -3.51 2.91 -15.06
CA PHE A 52 -2.72 4.08 -15.45
C PHE A 52 -1.63 3.70 -16.46
N PRO A 53 -1.99 3.49 -17.74
CA PRO A 53 -1.01 3.08 -18.75
C PRO A 53 0.14 4.10 -18.96
N ASN A 54 -0.04 5.34 -18.55
CA ASN A 54 0.97 6.39 -18.60
C ASN A 54 1.63 6.63 -17.23
N GLY A 55 1.37 5.77 -16.25
CA GLY A 55 1.83 5.92 -14.88
C GLY A 55 0.98 6.88 -14.04
N VAL A 56 1.27 6.90 -12.75
CA VAL A 56 0.67 7.80 -11.74
C VAL A 56 1.62 8.97 -11.52
N THR A 57 1.12 10.19 -11.63
CA THR A 57 1.89 11.40 -11.32
C THR A 57 2.01 11.56 -9.81
N ILE A 58 3.23 11.66 -9.31
CA ILE A 58 3.52 11.82 -7.90
C ILE A 58 4.76 12.71 -7.69
N ASP A 59 4.71 13.57 -6.68
CA ASP A 59 5.84 14.37 -6.25
C ASP A 59 6.62 13.57 -5.20
N ALA A 60 7.66 12.85 -5.65
CA ALA A 60 8.42 11.95 -4.81
C ALA A 60 9.23 12.72 -3.77
N LYS A 61 9.02 12.37 -2.50
CA LYS A 61 9.68 13.01 -1.34
C LYS A 61 10.34 11.96 -0.47
N PHE A 62 11.56 12.28 -0.06
CA PHE A 62 12.32 11.49 0.89
C PHE A 62 12.84 12.42 1.98
N ALA A 63 12.97 11.91 3.19
CA ALA A 63 13.69 12.59 4.22
C ALA A 63 15.21 12.57 3.94
N THR A 64 15.99 13.20 4.80
CA THR A 64 17.44 13.11 4.74
C THR A 64 17.91 11.66 4.90
N VAL A 65 19.09 11.36 4.39
CA VAL A 65 19.79 10.10 4.63
C VAL A 65 21.08 10.42 5.37
N GLY A 66 21.17 9.98 6.64
CA GLY A 66 22.28 10.33 7.51
C GLY A 66 22.42 11.84 7.75
N GLY A 67 21.30 12.57 7.82
CA GLY A 67 21.23 14.00 8.01
C GLY A 67 21.49 14.84 6.75
N VAL A 68 21.67 14.22 5.58
CA VAL A 68 21.95 14.92 4.31
C VAL A 68 20.74 14.82 3.38
N ALA A 69 20.36 15.94 2.78
CA ALA A 69 19.32 15.97 1.74
C ALA A 69 19.79 15.16 0.51
N VAL A 70 18.84 14.46 -0.10
CA VAL A 70 19.12 13.60 -1.25
C VAL A 70 18.37 14.09 -2.48
N ASP A 71 18.96 13.92 -3.66
CA ASP A 71 18.32 14.20 -4.95
C ASP A 71 17.67 12.93 -5.52
N PHE A 72 18.12 11.78 -5.07
CA PHE A 72 17.57 10.46 -5.43
C PHE A 72 17.83 9.44 -4.33
N VAL A 73 17.17 8.30 -4.41
CA VAL A 73 17.42 7.13 -3.56
C VAL A 73 17.54 5.86 -4.39
N GLU A 74 18.30 4.89 -3.84
CA GLU A 74 18.39 3.55 -4.38
C GLU A 74 17.46 2.60 -3.62
N VAL A 75 16.51 1.99 -4.32
CA VAL A 75 15.49 1.12 -3.72
C VAL A 75 15.63 -0.29 -4.26
N PRO A 76 15.67 -1.33 -3.40
CA PRO A 76 15.64 -2.72 -3.86
C PRO A 76 14.39 -2.99 -4.71
N ASP A 77 14.61 -3.57 -5.89
CA ASP A 77 13.57 -3.88 -6.88
C ASP A 77 13.28 -5.38 -6.88
N ASP A 78 12.49 -5.83 -5.90
CA ASP A 78 12.20 -7.25 -5.72
C ASP A 78 11.47 -7.89 -6.92
N LEU A 79 10.68 -7.11 -7.67
CA LEU A 79 10.01 -7.60 -8.88
C LEU A 79 10.97 -7.88 -10.04
N ARG A 80 12.22 -7.42 -9.95
CA ARG A 80 13.28 -7.73 -10.90
C ARG A 80 14.37 -8.63 -10.32
N MET A 81 14.09 -9.30 -9.22
CA MET A 81 15.02 -10.30 -8.68
C MET A 81 15.33 -11.36 -9.74
N LYS A 82 16.61 -11.60 -9.97
CA LYS A 82 17.11 -12.61 -10.90
C LYS A 82 18.23 -13.40 -10.23
N ASP A 83 18.16 -14.71 -10.31
CA ASP A 83 19.17 -15.63 -9.74
C ASP A 83 19.50 -15.33 -8.26
N GLY A 84 18.48 -14.90 -7.48
CA GLY A 84 18.63 -14.57 -6.07
C GLY A 84 19.24 -13.18 -5.81
N VAL A 85 19.53 -12.41 -6.85
CA VAL A 85 20.05 -11.04 -6.75
C VAL A 85 18.92 -10.05 -7.00
N VAL A 86 18.71 -9.14 -6.05
CA VAL A 86 17.76 -8.03 -6.17
C VAL A 86 18.52 -6.80 -6.65
N PRO A 87 18.24 -6.29 -7.88
CA PRO A 87 18.84 -5.05 -8.34
C PRO A 87 18.26 -3.86 -7.60
N ASN A 88 18.97 -2.73 -7.62
CA ASN A 88 18.40 -1.46 -7.17
C ASN A 88 17.75 -0.71 -8.33
N GLN A 89 16.72 0.06 -8.01
CA GLN A 89 16.13 1.08 -8.85
C GLN A 89 16.41 2.45 -8.25
N THR A 90 16.88 3.38 -9.08
CA THR A 90 17.02 4.79 -8.72
C THR A 90 15.67 5.47 -8.83
N ILE A 91 15.28 6.22 -7.79
CA ILE A 91 14.07 7.07 -7.78
C ILE A 91 14.50 8.47 -7.41
N ASP A 92 14.30 9.42 -8.32
CA ASP A 92 14.62 10.82 -8.12
C ASP A 92 13.60 11.52 -7.19
N VAL A 93 14.01 12.61 -6.55
CA VAL A 93 13.11 13.52 -5.83
C VAL A 93 12.37 14.39 -6.85
N GLY A 94 11.10 14.71 -6.55
CA GLY A 94 10.29 15.62 -7.36
C GLY A 94 9.17 14.96 -8.14
N GLU A 95 8.49 15.77 -8.94
CA GLU A 95 7.33 15.34 -9.71
C GLU A 95 7.74 14.45 -10.88
N GLN A 96 7.16 13.26 -10.93
CA GLN A 96 7.40 12.28 -11.97
C GLN A 96 6.20 11.36 -12.18
N GLN A 97 6.18 10.68 -13.32
CA GLN A 97 5.21 9.61 -13.59
C GLN A 97 5.83 8.27 -13.24
N MET A 98 5.18 7.55 -12.34
CA MET A 98 5.63 6.23 -11.89
C MET A 98 4.71 5.14 -12.43
N ASP A 99 5.30 4.14 -13.09
CA ASP A 99 4.65 2.86 -13.37
C ASP A 99 4.37 2.08 -12.08
N GLY A 100 3.64 0.98 -12.17
CA GLY A 100 3.23 0.21 -10.99
C GLY A 100 4.41 -0.28 -10.17
N ARG A 101 5.50 -0.69 -10.83
CA ARG A 101 6.73 -1.15 -10.18
C ARG A 101 7.44 -0.02 -9.44
N THR A 102 7.63 1.11 -10.10
CA THR A 102 8.29 2.28 -9.49
C THR A 102 7.49 2.82 -8.31
N LEU A 103 6.16 2.89 -8.48
CA LEU A 103 5.25 3.32 -7.42
C LEU A 103 5.28 2.38 -6.20
N LEU A 104 5.37 1.08 -6.44
CA LEU A 104 5.55 0.07 -5.39
C LEU A 104 6.87 0.29 -4.63
N ASN A 105 7.97 0.44 -5.36
CA ASN A 105 9.30 0.64 -4.78
C ASN A 105 9.36 1.93 -3.98
N TYR A 106 8.75 3.02 -4.47
CA TYR A 106 8.59 4.26 -3.75
C TYR A 106 7.82 4.08 -2.43
N ALA A 107 6.68 3.40 -2.47
CA ALA A 107 5.84 3.13 -1.29
C ALA A 107 6.51 2.25 -0.23
N ARG A 108 7.51 1.45 -0.63
CA ARG A 108 8.22 0.50 0.25
C ARG A 108 9.51 1.04 0.85
N PHE A 109 10.04 2.13 0.32
CA PHE A 109 11.30 2.69 0.78
C PHE A 109 11.24 3.10 2.26
N ARG A 110 12.30 2.81 3.03
CA ARG A 110 12.41 3.10 4.46
C ARG A 110 13.86 3.28 4.94
N LYS A 111 14.76 3.65 4.02
CA LYS A 111 16.18 3.84 4.37
C LYS A 111 16.56 5.31 4.52
N ASP A 112 15.57 6.20 4.61
CA ASP A 112 15.77 7.59 5.03
C ASP A 112 15.65 7.72 6.56
N ASP A 113 15.94 8.89 7.08
CA ASP A 113 15.99 9.14 8.54
C ASP A 113 14.61 9.08 9.21
N GLU A 114 13.51 9.09 8.44
CA GLU A 114 12.14 8.87 8.93
C GLU A 114 11.74 7.39 8.98
N GLY A 115 12.48 6.52 8.34
CA GLY A 115 12.29 5.07 8.41
C GLY A 115 10.86 4.59 8.14
N ASP A 116 10.25 3.91 9.11
CA ASP A 116 8.89 3.36 8.98
C ASP A 116 7.79 4.44 8.93
N PHE A 117 7.99 5.58 9.59
CA PHE A 117 7.04 6.70 9.50
C PHE A 117 7.05 7.30 8.10
N GLY A 118 8.23 7.56 7.52
CA GLY A 118 8.36 8.04 6.15
C GLY A 118 7.74 7.06 5.14
N ARG A 119 7.90 5.75 5.33
CA ARG A 119 7.21 4.73 4.54
C ARG A 119 5.70 4.88 4.62
N THR A 120 5.14 5.06 5.81
CA THR A 120 3.69 5.22 6.00
C THR A 120 3.17 6.47 5.29
N VAL A 121 3.89 7.59 5.38
CA VAL A 121 3.54 8.83 4.67
C VAL A 121 3.56 8.61 3.15
N ARG A 122 4.58 7.94 2.61
CA ARG A 122 4.65 7.61 1.18
C ARG A 122 3.51 6.70 0.72
N GLN A 123 3.13 5.70 1.51
CA GLN A 123 1.97 4.85 1.21
C GLN A 123 0.67 5.65 1.16
N GLN A 124 0.47 6.58 2.10
CA GLN A 124 -0.69 7.48 2.10
C GLN A 124 -0.68 8.41 0.87
N GLN A 125 0.48 8.94 0.52
CA GLN A 125 0.66 9.78 -0.67
C GLN A 125 0.32 9.01 -1.96
N VAL A 126 0.83 7.78 -2.10
CA VAL A 126 0.52 6.89 -3.23
C VAL A 126 -0.98 6.62 -3.32
N MET A 127 -1.62 6.26 -2.20
CA MET A 127 -3.06 6.02 -2.19
C MET A 127 -3.84 7.26 -2.62
N SER A 128 -3.50 8.44 -2.09
CA SER A 128 -4.13 9.71 -2.45
C SER A 128 -3.92 10.06 -3.93
N ALA A 129 -2.70 9.85 -4.46
CA ALA A 129 -2.38 10.10 -5.86
C ALA A 129 -3.19 9.18 -6.79
N VAL A 130 -3.25 7.89 -6.49
CA VAL A 130 -4.06 6.91 -7.25
C VAL A 130 -5.53 7.30 -7.25
N MET A 131 -6.11 7.57 -6.07
CA MET A 131 -7.52 7.91 -5.95
C MET A 131 -7.89 9.20 -6.69
N SER A 132 -7.05 10.23 -6.59
CA SER A 132 -7.31 11.53 -7.23
C SER A 132 -7.18 11.51 -8.76
N GLN A 133 -6.36 10.60 -9.31
CA GLN A 133 -6.09 10.50 -10.74
C GLN A 133 -7.02 9.54 -11.49
N ILE A 134 -7.89 8.83 -10.80
CA ILE A 134 -8.95 8.04 -11.44
C ILE A 134 -9.95 9.01 -12.09
N LYS A 135 -9.82 9.20 -13.42
CA LYS A 135 -10.59 10.22 -14.17
C LYS A 135 -12.08 9.91 -14.28
N ASP A 136 -12.44 8.66 -14.44
CA ASP A 136 -13.81 8.21 -14.65
C ASP A 136 -14.07 6.87 -13.95
N PRO A 137 -14.45 6.91 -12.66
CA PRO A 137 -14.74 5.70 -11.91
C PRO A 137 -15.86 4.83 -12.55
N ALA A 138 -16.83 5.48 -13.22
CA ALA A 138 -17.92 4.76 -13.85
C ALA A 138 -17.42 3.85 -14.99
N LYS A 139 -16.48 4.33 -15.80
CA LYS A 139 -15.90 3.53 -16.90
C LYS A 139 -15.07 2.36 -16.40
N LEU A 140 -14.46 2.44 -15.23
CA LEU A 140 -13.76 1.33 -14.62
C LEU A 140 -14.73 0.16 -14.31
N PHE A 141 -15.97 0.47 -13.89
CA PHE A 141 -16.93 -0.53 -13.43
C PHE A 141 -17.94 -0.97 -14.49
N THR A 142 -18.17 -0.19 -15.55
CA THR A 142 -19.24 -0.44 -16.54
C THR A 142 -18.82 -1.16 -17.82
N GLY A 143 -17.66 -1.76 -17.89
CA GLY A 143 -17.28 -2.53 -19.10
C GLY A 143 -15.79 -2.80 -19.26
N SER A 144 -15.02 -2.56 -18.26
CA SER A 144 -13.58 -2.77 -18.34
C SER A 144 -13.23 -4.19 -17.89
N ALA A 145 -12.67 -4.98 -18.80
CA ALA A 145 -11.98 -6.23 -18.48
C ALA A 145 -10.89 -6.04 -17.40
N ALA A 146 -10.40 -4.80 -17.23
CA ALA A 146 -9.39 -4.43 -16.27
C ALA A 146 -9.84 -4.68 -14.82
N ILE A 147 -11.06 -4.28 -14.43
CA ILE A 147 -11.58 -4.53 -13.08
C ILE A 147 -11.75 -6.03 -12.82
N GLY A 148 -12.26 -6.78 -13.81
CA GLY A 148 -12.36 -8.24 -13.71
C GLY A 148 -10.99 -8.90 -13.53
N LYS A 149 -9.99 -8.43 -14.26
CA LYS A 149 -8.61 -8.91 -14.16
C LYS A 149 -8.01 -8.61 -12.77
N ILE A 150 -8.09 -7.36 -12.32
CA ILE A 150 -7.59 -6.95 -11.00
C ILE A 150 -8.30 -7.74 -9.90
N TYR A 151 -9.63 -7.86 -9.96
CA TYR A 151 -10.41 -8.65 -8.99
C TYR A 151 -9.97 -10.12 -8.96
N ALA A 152 -9.71 -10.73 -10.11
CA ALA A 152 -9.26 -12.12 -10.20
C ALA A 152 -7.86 -12.35 -9.60
N LEU A 153 -7.00 -11.32 -9.59
CA LEU A 153 -5.66 -11.36 -9.02
C LEU A 153 -5.64 -11.05 -7.52
N THR A 154 -6.73 -10.49 -6.96
CA THR A 154 -6.81 -10.13 -5.54
C THR A 154 -7.45 -11.25 -4.73
N SER A 155 -7.00 -11.44 -3.49
CA SER A 155 -7.70 -12.25 -2.51
C SER A 155 -8.60 -11.36 -1.64
N THR A 156 -9.90 -11.62 -1.66
CA THR A 156 -10.88 -10.76 -0.99
C THR A 156 -12.13 -11.53 -0.57
N ASN A 157 -12.78 -11.08 0.50
CA ASN A 157 -14.13 -11.55 0.87
C ASN A 157 -15.25 -10.66 0.29
N VAL A 158 -14.91 -9.62 -0.49
CA VAL A 158 -15.88 -8.77 -1.19
C VAL A 158 -16.37 -9.49 -2.43
N SER A 159 -17.67 -9.64 -2.60
CA SER A 159 -18.20 -10.27 -3.82
C SER A 159 -18.08 -9.34 -5.04
N PHE A 160 -17.79 -9.90 -6.21
CA PHE A 160 -17.71 -9.12 -7.45
C PHE A 160 -18.97 -8.29 -7.77
N PRO A 161 -20.20 -8.80 -7.58
CA PRO A 161 -21.41 -7.98 -7.71
C PRO A 161 -21.46 -6.79 -6.76
N PHE A 162 -20.94 -6.93 -5.53
CA PHE A 162 -20.85 -5.81 -4.59
C PHE A 162 -19.87 -4.75 -5.10
N VAL A 163 -18.71 -5.15 -5.62
CA VAL A 163 -17.72 -4.24 -6.23
C VAL A 163 -18.35 -3.46 -7.37
N LEU A 164 -19.04 -4.14 -8.29
CA LEU A 164 -19.71 -3.48 -9.43
C LEU A 164 -20.79 -2.50 -8.98
N LYS A 165 -21.59 -2.86 -7.98
CA LYS A 165 -22.72 -2.04 -7.51
C LYS A 165 -22.25 -0.81 -6.74
N ASN A 166 -21.20 -0.93 -5.93
CA ASN A 166 -20.81 0.10 -4.96
C ASN A 166 -19.50 0.80 -5.33
N GLY A 167 -18.67 0.20 -6.20
CA GLY A 167 -17.31 0.69 -6.48
C GLY A 167 -17.29 2.12 -7.04
N VAL A 168 -18.22 2.48 -7.92
CA VAL A 168 -18.33 3.85 -8.45
C VAL A 168 -18.60 4.86 -7.32
N SER A 169 -19.48 4.51 -6.38
CA SER A 169 -19.82 5.36 -5.25
C SER A 169 -18.64 5.52 -4.30
N ILE A 170 -17.93 4.43 -4.01
CA ILE A 170 -16.74 4.43 -3.13
C ILE A 170 -15.63 5.31 -3.72
N LEU A 171 -15.31 5.11 -5.00
CA LEU A 171 -14.28 5.93 -5.67
C LEU A 171 -14.71 7.38 -5.86
N GLY A 172 -15.99 7.62 -6.12
CA GLY A 172 -16.54 8.97 -6.23
C GLY A 172 -16.49 9.74 -4.91
N SER A 173 -16.71 9.07 -3.79
CA SER A 173 -16.60 9.65 -2.44
C SER A 173 -15.17 9.99 -2.07
N GLY A 174 -14.19 9.23 -2.56
CA GLY A 174 -12.75 9.48 -2.32
C GLY A 174 -12.23 10.78 -2.94
N LYS A 175 -12.97 11.41 -3.87
CA LYS A 175 -12.60 12.72 -4.42
C LYS A 175 -12.64 13.87 -3.41
N ASN A 176 -13.35 13.70 -2.30
CA ASN A 176 -13.41 14.68 -1.22
C ASN A 176 -12.24 14.57 -0.22
N GLY A 177 -11.23 13.77 -0.55
CA GLY A 177 -10.07 13.48 0.28
C GLY A 177 -10.26 12.26 1.16
N VAL A 178 -9.17 11.55 1.38
CA VAL A 178 -9.09 10.46 2.36
C VAL A 178 -8.42 11.04 3.59
N GLU A 179 -9.10 11.01 4.72
CA GLU A 179 -8.50 11.36 5.99
C GLU A 179 -7.61 10.20 6.45
N HIS A 180 -6.36 10.49 6.72
CA HIS A 180 -5.38 9.52 7.20
C HIS A 180 -5.09 9.78 8.68
N VAL A 181 -5.23 8.74 9.47
CA VAL A 181 -4.88 8.77 10.90
C VAL A 181 -3.86 7.67 11.17
N THR A 182 -2.78 8.03 11.86
CA THR A 182 -1.78 7.09 12.34
C THR A 182 -1.97 6.90 13.85
N ILE A 183 -2.07 5.67 14.29
CA ILE A 183 -2.23 5.31 15.71
C ILE A 183 -1.11 4.33 16.08
N PRO A 184 -0.33 4.61 17.14
CA PRO A 184 -0.28 5.85 17.94
C PRO A 184 0.27 7.03 17.14
N GLU A 185 -0.05 8.26 17.57
CA GLU A 185 0.54 9.46 16.99
C GLU A 185 2.04 9.53 17.32
N ASN A 186 2.79 10.25 16.48
CA ASN A 186 4.24 10.36 16.70
C ASN A 186 4.50 11.11 18.02
N GLY A 187 5.20 10.43 18.94
CA GLY A 187 5.49 10.94 20.28
C GLY A 187 4.56 10.40 21.39
N ASP A 188 3.49 9.71 21.04
CA ASP A 188 2.56 9.09 22.00
C ASP A 188 2.94 7.66 22.40
N TRP A 189 4.14 7.22 22.02
CA TRP A 189 4.63 5.89 22.33
C TRP A 189 6.09 5.96 22.81
N VAL A 190 6.43 5.00 23.66
CA VAL A 190 7.79 4.82 24.18
C VAL A 190 8.24 3.41 23.79
N ASP A 191 9.43 3.30 23.18
CA ASP A 191 10.08 2.00 23.01
C ASP A 191 10.61 1.52 24.37
N GLU A 192 9.82 0.75 25.07
CA GLU A 192 10.30 -0.02 26.21
C GLU A 192 10.59 -1.44 25.76
N TYR A 193 11.82 -1.87 25.96
CA TYR A 193 12.15 -3.28 25.85
C TYR A 193 11.55 -4.00 27.06
N ASP A 194 10.78 -5.05 26.81
CA ASP A 194 10.36 -5.94 27.88
C ASP A 194 11.57 -6.67 28.47
N MET A 195 11.37 -7.41 29.59
CA MET A 195 12.45 -8.16 30.23
C MET A 195 13.09 -9.23 29.35
N TYR A 196 12.53 -9.48 28.16
CA TYR A 196 13.02 -10.45 27.18
C TYR A 196 13.70 -9.78 25.98
N GLY A 197 13.76 -8.44 25.93
CA GLY A 197 14.42 -7.67 24.87
C GLY A 197 13.66 -7.66 23.54
N CYS A 198 12.34 -7.84 23.57
CA CYS A 198 11.48 -7.86 22.38
C CYS A 198 10.75 -6.54 22.17
#